data_e2916adbb5195cd4ac20f843ccfc8a04
#
_entry.id   e2916adbb5195cd4ac20f843ccfc8a04
#
_cell.length_a   1.000
_cell.length_b   1.000
_cell.length_c   1.000
_cell.angle_alpha   90.00
_cell.angle_beta   90.00
_cell.angle_gamma   90.00
#
_symmetry.space_group_name_H-M   'P 1'
#
loop_
_entity.id
_entity.type
_entity.pdbx_description
1 polymer ?
#
loop_
_entity_poly.entity_id
_entity_poly.type
_entity_poly.pdbx_seq_one_letter_code
_entity_poly.pdbx_strand_id
1 'polypeptide(L)'
;KPRKGRGSRGLVLNPADVSIYSDEEYMVQELIRGEEITTAFYVNKQQALHGHITFVRTLENGATNLCTVTERYNTSVEKIITKMISVSSIQGAANVQSMVTKNGDIIPFEINCRISGTNSIRSQFGFKDVEYTLAEYLFEEAPEPPVIEPGSAARILMDVIYKGAHDYSGLSDKKYPHYLF
;
A
#
# COMPACT_ATOMS: atom_id res chain seq x y z
N LYS A 1 -4.87 18.09 -7.75
CA LYS A 1 -3.83 17.09 -8.04
C LYS A 1 -3.90 16.66 -9.50
N PRO A 2 -2.78 16.20 -10.12
CA PRO A 2 -2.84 15.58 -11.43
C PRO A 2 -3.79 14.38 -11.46
N ARG A 3 -4.53 14.20 -12.56
CA ARG A 3 -5.37 13.01 -12.80
C ARG A 3 -4.52 11.76 -13.07
N LYS A 4 -3.31 11.94 -13.61
CA LYS A 4 -2.34 10.88 -13.83
C LYS A 4 -1.04 11.26 -13.12
N GLY A 5 -0.56 10.39 -12.23
CA GLY A 5 0.65 10.67 -11.45
C GLY A 5 0.99 9.54 -10.49
N ARG A 6 2.09 9.72 -9.76
CA ARG A 6 2.54 8.79 -8.71
C ARG A 6 3.32 9.53 -7.63
N GLY A 7 3.26 9.02 -6.40
CA GLY A 7 4.12 9.51 -5.30
C GLY A 7 3.93 10.98 -4.98
N SER A 8 2.69 11.48 -5.02
CA SER A 8 2.32 12.88 -4.74
C SER A 8 3.02 13.94 -5.63
N ARG A 9 3.61 13.54 -6.75
CA ARG A 9 4.28 14.47 -7.68
C ARG A 9 3.24 15.37 -8.36
N GLY A 10 3.54 16.66 -8.42
CA GLY A 10 2.64 17.64 -9.03
C GLY A 10 1.41 17.99 -8.19
N LEU A 11 1.35 17.56 -6.92
CA LEU A 11 0.32 17.99 -5.99
C LEU A 11 0.52 19.48 -5.67
N VAL A 12 -0.54 20.27 -5.85
CA VAL A 12 -0.57 21.68 -5.48
C VAL A 12 -1.56 21.85 -4.33
N LEU A 13 -1.09 22.37 -3.21
CA LEU A 13 -1.91 22.58 -2.02
C LEU A 13 -2.38 24.04 -1.97
N ASN A 14 -3.70 24.23 -1.80
CA ASN A 14 -4.33 25.55 -1.66
C ASN A 14 -3.87 26.55 -2.72
N PRO A 15 -3.99 26.25 -4.04
CA PRO A 15 -3.60 27.22 -5.07
C PRO A 15 -4.43 28.50 -4.94
N ALA A 16 -3.81 29.65 -5.17
CA ALA A 16 -4.50 30.93 -5.14
C ALA A 16 -5.54 31.04 -6.26
N ASP A 17 -5.29 30.39 -7.40
CA ASP A 17 -6.20 30.32 -8.53
C ASP A 17 -6.22 28.90 -9.08
N VAL A 18 -7.40 28.30 -9.15
CA VAL A 18 -7.60 26.96 -9.71
C VAL A 18 -7.86 26.99 -11.22
N SER A 19 -8.22 28.12 -11.78
CA SER A 19 -8.58 28.26 -13.21
C SER A 19 -7.41 28.07 -14.15
N ILE A 20 -6.18 28.17 -13.65
CA ILE A 20 -4.96 27.93 -14.43
C ILE A 20 -4.67 26.44 -14.68
N TYR A 21 -5.42 25.53 -14.01
CA TYR A 21 -5.26 24.08 -14.15
C TYR A 21 -6.35 23.51 -15.05
N SER A 22 -5.95 22.82 -16.11
CA SER A 22 -6.89 22.14 -17.01
C SER A 22 -7.61 21.00 -16.31
N ASP A 23 -8.93 20.91 -16.46
CA ASP A 23 -9.73 19.77 -15.97
C ASP A 23 -9.38 18.43 -16.63
N GLU A 24 -8.74 18.45 -17.79
CA GLU A 24 -8.25 17.25 -18.45
C GLU A 24 -7.02 16.67 -17.74
N GLU A 25 -6.17 17.53 -17.19
CA GLU A 25 -4.91 17.14 -16.56
C GLU A 25 -4.99 17.08 -15.04
N TYR A 26 -5.82 17.93 -14.44
CA TYR A 26 -5.92 18.08 -12.98
C TYR A 26 -7.34 17.81 -12.48
N MET A 27 -7.42 17.49 -11.20
CA MET A 27 -8.67 17.47 -10.44
C MET A 27 -8.51 18.28 -9.15
N VAL A 28 -9.56 19.00 -8.78
CA VAL A 28 -9.68 19.65 -7.47
C VAL A 28 -10.26 18.65 -6.49
N GLN A 29 -9.66 18.55 -5.34
CA GLN A 29 -10.11 17.67 -4.26
C GLN A 29 -9.99 18.41 -2.93
N GLU A 30 -10.95 18.22 -2.05
CA GLU A 30 -10.87 18.74 -0.70
C GLU A 30 -9.60 18.26 0.01
N LEU A 31 -8.91 19.17 0.69
CA LEU A 31 -7.75 18.85 1.51
C LEU A 31 -8.20 18.34 2.88
N ILE A 32 -8.24 17.04 3.05
CA ILE A 32 -8.54 16.41 4.33
C ILE A 32 -7.26 16.36 5.17
N ARG A 33 -7.35 16.85 6.41
CA ARG A 33 -6.26 16.81 7.39
C ARG A 33 -6.54 15.75 8.44
N GLY A 34 -5.53 14.94 8.76
CA GLY A 34 -5.67 13.88 9.75
C GLY A 34 -4.47 12.95 9.77
N GLU A 35 -4.66 11.78 10.35
CA GLU A 35 -3.69 10.69 10.32
C GLU A 35 -3.84 9.89 9.03
N GLU A 36 -2.76 9.71 8.27
CA GLU A 36 -2.80 8.88 7.08
C GLU A 36 -2.69 7.40 7.45
N ILE A 37 -3.64 6.62 6.96
CA ILE A 37 -3.61 5.16 7.05
C ILE A 37 -3.57 4.54 5.64
N THR A 38 -2.94 3.39 5.54
CA THR A 38 -2.95 2.57 4.34
C THR A 38 -3.42 1.17 4.69
N THR A 39 -4.44 0.68 3.98
CA THR A 39 -5.00 -0.64 4.19
C THR A 39 -4.81 -1.49 2.96
N ALA A 40 -4.04 -2.58 3.08
CA ALA A 40 -4.03 -3.63 2.08
C ALA A 40 -5.15 -4.61 2.40
N PHE A 41 -5.87 -5.06 1.36
CA PHE A 41 -6.94 -6.03 1.48
C PHE A 41 -6.95 -6.99 0.29
N TYR A 42 -7.56 -8.14 0.48
CA TYR A 42 -7.70 -9.16 -0.55
C TYR A 42 -9.17 -9.53 -0.72
N VAL A 43 -9.63 -9.51 -1.97
CA VAL A 43 -10.98 -9.92 -2.36
C VAL A 43 -10.87 -11.24 -3.12
N ASN A 44 -11.49 -12.29 -2.59
CA ASN A 44 -11.42 -13.61 -3.20
C ASN A 44 -12.27 -13.73 -4.48
N LYS A 45 -12.17 -14.85 -5.19
CA LYS A 45 -12.94 -15.12 -6.41
C LYS A 45 -14.47 -15.09 -6.20
N GLN A 46 -14.96 -15.28 -4.98
CA GLN A 46 -16.36 -15.20 -4.62
C GLN A 46 -16.83 -13.77 -4.32
N GLN A 47 -16.01 -12.75 -4.62
CA GLN A 47 -16.30 -11.34 -4.33
C GLN A 47 -16.52 -11.06 -2.83
N ALA A 48 -15.85 -11.81 -1.97
CA ALA A 48 -15.86 -11.61 -0.53
C ALA A 48 -14.51 -11.06 -0.03
N LEU A 49 -14.55 -10.21 0.99
CA LEU A 49 -13.34 -9.77 1.69
C LEU A 49 -12.71 -10.98 2.39
N HIS A 50 -11.53 -11.38 1.94
CA HIS A 50 -10.76 -12.47 2.57
C HIS A 50 -10.05 -12.00 3.84
N GLY A 51 -9.51 -10.77 3.80
CA GLY A 51 -8.85 -10.14 4.94
C GLY A 51 -8.22 -8.82 4.58
N HIS A 52 -7.70 -8.13 5.60
CA HIS A 52 -7.01 -6.85 5.43
C HIS A 52 -5.97 -6.64 6.53
N ILE A 53 -5.05 -5.72 6.30
CA ILE A 53 -4.12 -5.18 7.29
C ILE A 53 -4.02 -3.67 7.12
N THR A 54 -4.09 -2.94 8.22
CA THR A 54 -4.00 -1.47 8.23
C THR A 54 -2.73 -1.01 8.93
N PHE A 55 -2.04 -0.07 8.29
CA PHE A 55 -0.89 0.63 8.86
C PHE A 55 -1.18 2.12 9.04
N VAL A 56 -0.79 2.67 10.18
CA VAL A 56 -0.41 4.07 10.28
C VAL A 56 1.01 4.20 9.74
N ARG A 57 1.28 5.19 8.88
CA ARG A 57 2.59 5.29 8.25
C ARG A 57 3.07 6.72 8.07
N THR A 58 4.38 6.87 7.92
CA THR A 58 5.02 8.06 7.37
C THR A 58 5.57 7.74 5.98
N LEU A 59 5.59 8.75 5.13
CA LEU A 59 6.14 8.66 3.77
C LEU A 59 7.46 9.43 3.68
N GLU A 60 8.39 8.86 2.94
CA GLU A 60 9.59 9.53 2.49
C GLU A 60 9.74 9.30 0.99
N ASN A 61 9.87 10.39 0.22
CA ASN A 61 9.94 10.36 -1.25
C ASN A 61 8.79 9.57 -1.91
N GLY A 62 7.58 9.61 -1.31
CA GLY A 62 6.39 8.91 -1.80
C GLY A 62 6.37 7.40 -1.52
N ALA A 63 7.31 6.89 -0.74
CA ALA A 63 7.33 5.50 -0.26
C ALA A 63 7.13 5.43 1.25
N THR A 64 6.61 4.32 1.74
CA THR A 64 6.51 4.07 3.19
C THR A 64 7.91 4.01 3.79
N ASN A 65 8.17 4.88 4.76
CA ASN A 65 9.41 4.92 5.54
C ASN A 65 9.23 4.17 6.87
N LEU A 66 8.33 4.65 7.72
CA LEU A 66 7.94 3.98 8.96
C LEU A 66 6.48 3.56 8.88
N CYS A 67 6.14 2.43 9.47
CA CYS A 67 4.75 2.02 9.62
C CYS A 67 4.54 1.15 10.86
N THR A 68 3.32 1.22 11.40
CA THR A 68 2.89 0.42 12.55
C THR A 68 1.54 -0.21 12.23
N VAL A 69 1.40 -1.51 12.48
CA VAL A 69 0.12 -2.21 12.38
C VAL A 69 -0.87 -1.59 13.37
N THR A 70 -2.09 -1.34 12.93
CA THR A 70 -3.14 -0.80 13.78
C THR A 70 -4.46 -1.51 13.57
N GLU A 71 -5.11 -1.88 14.66
CA GLU A 71 -6.45 -2.46 14.69
C GLU A 71 -7.52 -1.41 15.06
N ARG A 72 -7.09 -0.20 15.43
CA ARG A 72 -8.00 0.89 15.89
C ARG A 72 -9.15 1.17 14.91
N TYR A 73 -8.95 0.90 13.66
CA TYR A 73 -9.87 1.27 12.58
C TYR A 73 -10.54 0.08 11.90
N ASN A 74 -10.28 -1.16 12.33
CA ASN A 74 -10.72 -2.38 11.64
C ASN A 74 -12.19 -2.36 11.28
N THR A 75 -13.08 -2.15 12.24
CA THR A 75 -14.54 -2.13 11.99
C THR A 75 -14.96 -1.08 10.95
N SER A 76 -14.38 0.12 10.99
CA SER A 76 -14.73 1.19 10.05
C SER A 76 -14.13 0.94 8.67
N VAL A 77 -12.90 0.44 8.62
CA VAL A 77 -12.21 0.06 7.39
C VAL A 77 -12.93 -1.09 6.69
N GLU A 78 -13.34 -2.13 7.41
CA GLU A 78 -14.11 -3.25 6.87
C GLU A 78 -15.42 -2.80 6.22
N LYS A 79 -16.16 -1.89 6.86
CA LYS A 79 -17.37 -1.32 6.28
C LYS A 79 -17.11 -0.59 4.95
N ILE A 80 -16.02 0.19 4.91
CA ILE A 80 -15.62 0.91 3.70
C ILE A 80 -15.25 -0.07 2.59
N ILE A 81 -14.41 -1.06 2.89
CA ILE A 81 -13.96 -2.07 1.92
C ILE A 81 -15.16 -2.88 1.41
N THR A 82 -16.04 -3.34 2.30
CA THR A 82 -17.23 -4.10 1.93
C THR A 82 -18.13 -3.29 1.00
N LYS A 83 -18.31 -1.99 1.27
CA LYS A 83 -19.03 -1.10 0.37
C LYS A 83 -18.32 -0.93 -0.98
N MET A 84 -16.99 -0.79 -0.99
CA MET A 84 -16.22 -0.74 -2.24
C MET A 84 -16.42 -2.01 -3.07
N ILE A 85 -16.36 -3.18 -2.46
CA ILE A 85 -16.58 -4.47 -3.13
C ILE A 85 -17.99 -4.53 -3.72
N SER A 86 -19.03 -4.09 -2.97
CA SER A 86 -20.42 -4.18 -3.42
C SER A 86 -20.76 -3.28 -4.62
N VAL A 87 -19.96 -2.24 -4.88
CA VAL A 87 -20.21 -1.27 -5.97
C VAL A 87 -19.16 -1.36 -7.08
N SER A 88 -18.23 -2.30 -6.99
CA SER A 88 -17.14 -2.45 -7.95
C SER A 88 -16.83 -3.93 -8.20
N SER A 89 -16.07 -4.19 -9.24
CA SER A 89 -15.59 -5.55 -9.57
C SER A 89 -14.17 -5.78 -9.07
N ILE A 90 -13.78 -5.18 -7.94
CA ILE A 90 -12.44 -5.40 -7.36
C ILE A 90 -12.32 -6.86 -6.99
N GLN A 91 -11.23 -7.49 -7.44
CA GLN A 91 -10.88 -8.87 -7.16
C GLN A 91 -9.36 -8.99 -6.99
N GLY A 92 -8.92 -9.90 -6.10
CA GLY A 92 -7.50 -10.06 -5.76
C GLY A 92 -7.00 -8.98 -4.79
N ALA A 93 -5.69 -8.71 -4.88
CA ALA A 93 -5.02 -7.77 -3.99
C ALA A 93 -5.33 -6.31 -4.35
N ALA A 94 -5.67 -5.53 -3.35
CA ALA A 94 -5.84 -4.09 -3.47
C ALA A 94 -5.33 -3.35 -2.23
N ASN A 95 -5.16 -2.04 -2.37
CA ASN A 95 -4.73 -1.17 -1.30
C ASN A 95 -5.48 0.15 -1.36
N VAL A 96 -6.06 0.57 -0.26
CA VAL A 96 -6.72 1.87 -0.10
C VAL A 96 -5.92 2.76 0.84
N GLN A 97 -5.76 4.01 0.47
CA GLN A 97 -5.16 5.05 1.31
C GLN A 97 -6.26 6.00 1.78
N SER A 98 -6.24 6.30 3.05
CA SER A 98 -7.30 7.10 3.69
C SER A 98 -6.72 8.08 4.70
N MET A 99 -7.43 9.20 4.90
CA MET A 99 -7.19 10.11 6.00
C MET A 99 -8.20 9.85 7.11
N VAL A 100 -7.72 9.71 8.33
CA VAL A 100 -8.57 9.68 9.53
C VAL A 100 -8.65 11.08 10.08
N THR A 101 -9.83 11.67 10.05
CA THR A 101 -10.07 13.03 10.54
C THR A 101 -9.98 13.09 12.08
N LYS A 102 -9.94 14.28 12.64
CA LYS A 102 -10.00 14.48 14.10
C LYS A 102 -11.28 13.92 14.74
N ASN A 103 -12.36 13.81 13.97
CA ASN A 103 -13.63 13.25 14.42
C ASN A 103 -13.68 11.73 14.32
N GLY A 104 -12.64 11.10 13.76
CA GLY A 104 -12.58 9.65 13.54
C GLY A 104 -13.17 9.18 12.22
N ASP A 105 -13.61 10.10 11.34
CA ASP A 105 -14.09 9.74 10.01
C ASP A 105 -12.93 9.28 9.14
N ILE A 106 -13.11 8.17 8.43
CA ILE A 106 -12.13 7.63 7.49
C ILE A 106 -12.52 8.03 6.07
N ILE A 107 -11.70 8.85 5.44
CA ILE A 107 -11.94 9.39 4.10
C ILE A 107 -10.93 8.77 3.11
N PRO A 108 -11.34 7.80 2.28
CA PRO A 108 -10.52 7.26 1.21
C PRO A 108 -10.17 8.31 0.16
N PHE A 109 -8.92 8.35 -0.29
CA PHE A 109 -8.49 9.30 -1.32
C PHE A 109 -7.74 8.66 -2.49
N GLU A 110 -7.29 7.41 -2.34
CA GLU A 110 -6.62 6.66 -3.39
C GLU A 110 -6.86 5.16 -3.20
N ILE A 111 -7.16 4.46 -4.29
CA ILE A 111 -7.22 3.02 -4.34
C ILE A 111 -6.28 2.49 -5.43
N ASN A 112 -5.54 1.44 -5.10
CA ASN A 112 -4.62 0.76 -6.00
C ASN A 112 -5.02 -0.71 -6.09
N CYS A 113 -5.64 -1.12 -7.19
CA CYS A 113 -6.08 -2.50 -7.42
C CYS A 113 -4.91 -3.39 -7.87
N ARG A 114 -3.92 -3.51 -7.02
CA ARG A 114 -2.70 -4.29 -7.20
C ARG A 114 -1.98 -4.52 -5.89
N ILE A 115 -1.04 -5.45 -5.87
CA ILE A 115 -0.06 -5.59 -4.79
C ILE A 115 0.74 -4.28 -4.67
N SER A 116 0.75 -3.67 -3.50
CA SER A 116 1.37 -2.37 -3.25
C SER A 116 2.78 -2.49 -2.65
N GLY A 117 3.50 -1.36 -2.58
CA GLY A 117 4.90 -1.31 -2.14
C GLY A 117 5.18 -1.73 -0.69
N THR A 118 4.14 -1.93 0.13
CA THR A 118 4.29 -2.46 1.50
C THR A 118 4.22 -3.99 1.56
N ASN A 119 4.17 -4.69 0.43
CA ASN A 119 4.03 -6.14 0.39
C ASN A 119 5.09 -6.86 1.25
N SER A 120 6.38 -6.53 1.09
CA SER A 120 7.46 -7.13 1.86
C SER A 120 7.33 -6.93 3.38
N ILE A 121 6.70 -5.83 3.80
CA ILE A 121 6.45 -5.52 5.21
C ILE A 121 5.24 -6.29 5.71
N ARG A 122 4.07 -6.15 5.05
CA ARG A 122 2.83 -6.75 5.53
C ARG A 122 2.83 -8.27 5.54
N SER A 123 3.61 -8.90 4.65
CA SER A 123 3.77 -10.35 4.65
C SER A 123 4.43 -10.86 5.93
N GLN A 124 5.33 -10.07 6.54
CA GLN A 124 5.96 -10.38 7.82
C GLN A 124 5.00 -10.22 9.01
N PHE A 125 3.93 -9.46 8.84
CA PHE A 125 2.86 -9.29 9.83
C PHE A 125 1.63 -10.16 9.53
N GLY A 126 1.77 -11.21 8.72
CA GLY A 126 0.75 -12.23 8.49
C GLY A 126 -0.24 -11.93 7.37
N PHE A 127 -0.14 -10.79 6.66
CA PHE A 127 -0.98 -10.51 5.49
C PHE A 127 -0.22 -10.80 4.19
N LYS A 128 -0.50 -11.95 3.57
CA LYS A 128 0.30 -12.56 2.51
C LYS A 128 -0.42 -12.56 1.17
N ASP A 129 -0.79 -11.40 0.66
CA ASP A 129 -1.60 -11.26 -0.55
C ASP A 129 -0.99 -11.85 -1.83
N VAL A 130 0.33 -12.04 -1.90
CA VAL A 130 0.98 -12.80 -2.99
C VAL A 130 0.64 -14.29 -2.86
N GLU A 131 0.73 -14.86 -1.65
CA GLU A 131 0.38 -16.27 -1.40
C GLU A 131 -1.10 -16.51 -1.69
N TYR A 132 -2.00 -15.60 -1.26
CA TYR A 132 -3.43 -15.70 -1.57
C TYR A 132 -3.70 -15.69 -3.07
N THR A 133 -3.01 -14.82 -3.81
CA THR A 133 -3.13 -14.75 -5.27
C THR A 133 -2.67 -16.06 -5.93
N LEU A 134 -1.54 -16.61 -5.48
CA LEU A 134 -1.03 -17.89 -6.01
C LEU A 134 -1.97 -19.05 -5.68
N ALA A 135 -2.46 -19.12 -4.45
CA ALA A 135 -3.41 -20.16 -4.02
C ALA A 135 -4.64 -20.17 -4.93
N GLU A 136 -5.30 -19.01 -5.09
CA GLU A 136 -6.55 -18.95 -5.88
C GLU A 136 -6.34 -19.07 -7.39
N TYR A 137 -5.30 -18.44 -7.95
CA TYR A 137 -5.19 -18.29 -9.42
C TYR A 137 -4.24 -19.27 -10.07
N LEU A 138 -3.29 -19.84 -9.32
CA LEU A 138 -2.34 -20.80 -9.84
C LEU A 138 -2.65 -22.22 -9.35
N PHE A 139 -2.97 -22.38 -8.07
CA PHE A 139 -3.19 -23.69 -7.47
C PHE A 139 -4.68 -24.08 -7.37
N GLU A 140 -5.59 -23.12 -7.63
CA GLU A 140 -7.05 -23.31 -7.52
C GLU A 140 -7.50 -23.73 -6.11
N GLU A 141 -6.78 -23.27 -5.10
CA GLU A 141 -7.00 -23.57 -3.69
C GLU A 141 -7.56 -22.31 -2.98
N ALA A 142 -8.33 -22.53 -1.91
CA ALA A 142 -8.75 -21.43 -1.06
C ALA A 142 -7.55 -20.91 -0.25
N PRO A 143 -7.30 -19.59 -0.24
CA PRO A 143 -6.20 -19.06 0.55
C PRO A 143 -6.48 -19.16 2.05
N GLU A 144 -5.43 -19.41 2.83
CA GLU A 144 -5.52 -19.44 4.28
C GLU A 144 -5.86 -18.06 4.86
N PRO A 145 -6.72 -17.98 5.90
CA PRO A 145 -7.04 -16.71 6.54
C PRO A 145 -5.80 -16.01 7.10
N PRO A 146 -5.71 -14.68 7.00
CA PRO A 146 -4.60 -13.95 7.60
C PRO A 146 -4.64 -14.01 9.13
N VAL A 147 -3.47 -14.24 9.74
CA VAL A 147 -3.25 -14.08 11.18
C VAL A 147 -2.37 -12.85 11.37
N ILE A 148 -2.99 -11.72 11.69
CA ILE A 148 -2.29 -10.44 11.76
C ILE A 148 -1.56 -10.32 13.10
N GLU A 149 -0.26 -10.04 13.02
CA GLU A 149 0.59 -9.78 14.18
C GLU A 149 0.82 -8.27 14.36
N PRO A 150 0.77 -7.76 15.60
CA PRO A 150 1.10 -6.36 15.87
C PRO A 150 2.59 -6.12 15.70
N GLY A 151 2.95 -4.90 15.30
CA GLY A 151 4.35 -4.51 15.21
C GLY A 151 4.57 -3.26 14.38
N SER A 152 5.83 -2.86 14.30
CA SER A 152 6.29 -1.71 13.53
C SER A 152 7.44 -2.10 12.61
N ALA A 153 7.55 -1.43 11.48
CA ALA A 153 8.64 -1.60 10.54
C ALA A 153 9.20 -0.26 10.09
N ALA A 154 10.49 -0.24 9.84
CA ALA A 154 11.21 0.84 9.20
C ALA A 154 11.80 0.34 7.89
N ARG A 155 11.66 1.12 6.83
CA ARG A 155 12.40 0.88 5.58
C ARG A 155 13.71 1.64 5.64
N ILE A 156 14.80 0.92 5.53
CA ILE A 156 16.15 1.48 5.55
C ILE A 156 16.82 1.31 4.20
N LEU A 157 17.69 2.24 3.87
CA LEU A 157 18.64 2.09 2.80
C LEU A 157 19.87 1.37 3.35
N MET A 158 20.30 0.31 2.67
CA MET A 158 21.47 -0.49 3.06
C MET A 158 22.44 -0.57 1.90
N ASP A 159 23.73 -0.47 2.20
CA ASP A 159 24.78 -0.68 1.22
C ASP A 159 25.11 -2.18 1.13
N VAL A 160 25.25 -2.68 -0.10
CA VAL A 160 25.75 -4.03 -0.36
C VAL A 160 27.11 -3.90 -1.03
N ILE A 161 28.13 -4.38 -0.34
CA ILE A 161 29.52 -4.26 -0.79
C ILE A 161 30.01 -5.62 -1.31
N TYR A 162 30.46 -5.64 -2.56
CA TYR A 162 31.02 -6.82 -3.23
C TYR A 162 32.54 -6.62 -3.42
N LYS A 163 33.31 -7.09 -2.46
CA LYS A 163 34.77 -6.98 -2.53
C LYS A 163 35.35 -7.86 -3.64
N GLY A 164 36.17 -7.27 -4.50
CA GLY A 164 36.79 -7.97 -5.63
C GLY A 164 35.92 -8.06 -6.89
N ALA A 165 34.70 -7.53 -6.89
CA ALA A 165 33.94 -7.35 -8.11
C ALA A 165 34.42 -6.11 -8.87
N HIS A 166 34.68 -6.25 -10.16
CA HIS A 166 35.15 -5.16 -11.04
C HIS A 166 34.02 -4.46 -11.79
N ASP A 167 32.85 -5.10 -11.87
CA ASP A 167 31.62 -4.58 -12.49
C ASP A 167 30.38 -5.22 -11.86
N TYR A 168 29.19 -4.91 -12.38
CA TYR A 168 27.93 -5.47 -11.90
C TYR A 168 27.56 -6.84 -12.49
N SER A 169 28.36 -7.35 -13.44
CA SER A 169 28.11 -8.67 -14.02
C SER A 169 28.38 -9.78 -12.99
N GLY A 170 27.48 -10.75 -12.93
CA GLY A 170 27.62 -11.89 -12.04
C GLY A 170 27.34 -11.63 -10.56
N LEU A 171 26.87 -10.42 -10.16
CA LEU A 171 26.48 -10.17 -8.77
C LEU A 171 25.26 -11.01 -8.36
N SER A 172 24.35 -11.30 -9.29
CA SER A 172 23.21 -12.18 -9.09
C SER A 172 23.59 -13.64 -8.82
N ASP A 173 24.75 -14.06 -9.29
CA ASP A 173 25.21 -15.46 -9.19
C ASP A 173 25.88 -15.78 -7.84
N LYS A 174 25.87 -14.82 -6.91
CA LYS A 174 26.54 -14.93 -5.61
C LYS A 174 28.02 -15.33 -5.70
N LYS A 175 28.65 -15.02 -6.82
CA LYS A 175 30.02 -15.39 -7.11
C LYS A 175 31.03 -14.68 -6.22
N TYR A 176 30.68 -13.49 -5.76
CA TYR A 176 31.54 -12.67 -4.90
C TYR A 176 31.02 -12.66 -3.47
N PRO A 177 31.91 -12.64 -2.47
CA PRO A 177 31.50 -12.42 -1.09
C PRO A 177 30.86 -11.03 -0.98
N HIS A 178 29.71 -10.95 -0.30
CA HIS A 178 28.99 -9.71 -0.10
C HIS A 178 28.71 -9.47 1.39
N TYR A 179 28.61 -8.21 1.73
CA TYR A 179 28.39 -7.74 3.10
C TYR A 179 27.28 -6.70 3.08
N LEU A 180 26.38 -6.75 4.06
CA LEU A 180 25.33 -5.77 4.30
C LEU A 180 25.77 -4.84 5.43
N PHE A 181 25.64 -3.54 5.21
CA PHE A 181 26.02 -2.50 6.18
C PHE A 181 24.90 -1.48 6.35
#